data_fcd0dfe71e9973f9c5b4e9c2cdd75090
#
_entry.id   fcd0dfe71e9973f9c5b4e9c2cdd75090
#
_cell.length_a   1.000
_cell.length_b   1.000
_cell.length_c   1.000
_cell.angle_alpha   90.00
_cell.angle_beta   90.00
_cell.angle_gamma   90.00
#
_symmetry.space_group_name_H-M   'P 1'
#
loop_
_entity.id
_entity.type
_entity.pdbx_description
1 polymer ?
#
loop_
_entity_poly.entity_id
_entity_poly.type
_entity_poly.pdbx_seq_one_letter_code
_entity_poly.pdbx_strand_id
1 'polypeptide(L)'
;MPHQPLSPAELGILAERLGPLPLINHFLSRMGLLELLEQHVPTTDARSTLSHAKALGVLLRSIIVEREPVYRQQESAAGFAVGLFGIDAEQSRRLSDDRIGRALDRLFDADRAALLTEVVLAVAQRFGVRLQQLHNDSTSISLCGQYRRASGRSVRARSAPAITYGYSKDHRPDLKQLLFILTTDADGGVPVQFRCADGNTSDVRTHIETWNTLRALAGRADFLYVADSKLCSHDNMEHIARAGGRFVTVMPRSRQEDAQFRKRIQTESPAWELVWDRPNAREADGPRDLWYVFKPELPSAELYTIVWVWSTLLSLHQTHRRQKHLAAATERLSELKRRLAATRARLRGAAQIDLQVAQILEHYSVGRYLKVSRVVREKHSFKQSRRGRPGPDTAYRKITRRRYDIECTLDAQAIAYDQKSDGMYPLLTNDSSLSPEQVLTAHKGQPRIEKRFEQLKTVHEIAPVFLKNEARIEALFTLYFLALLVQALIERELRQGMKAASIEQLPLYPESRACRRPTTEHVLRLFSLAERVTVLARGEVVRVFPPTLTELQRQVLALLGVPASTYIASA
;
A
#
# COMPACT_ATOMS: atom_id res chain seq x y z
N MET A 1 38.98 49.05 26.33
CA MET A 1 38.14 48.89 27.54
C MET A 1 38.30 47.48 28.04
N PRO A 2 38.59 47.21 29.32
CA PRO A 2 38.67 45.85 29.82
C PRO A 2 37.27 45.15 29.71
N HIS A 3 37.21 44.00 29.06
CA HIS A 3 36.00 43.19 29.03
C HIS A 3 35.67 42.78 30.46
N GLN A 4 34.57 43.29 31.01
CA GLN A 4 34.02 42.75 32.26
C GLN A 4 33.65 41.26 32.02
N PRO A 5 34.07 40.34 32.91
CA PRO A 5 33.70 38.95 32.79
C PRO A 5 32.18 38.84 32.90
N LEU A 6 31.59 38.09 31.96
CA LEU A 6 30.15 37.79 31.94
C LEU A 6 29.80 36.98 33.20
N SER A 7 28.74 37.33 33.89
CA SER A 7 28.17 36.51 34.96
C SER A 7 27.48 35.28 34.36
N PRO A 8 27.41 34.15 35.08
CA PRO A 8 26.66 32.97 34.62
C PRO A 8 25.20 33.26 34.26
N ALA A 9 24.57 34.25 34.87
CA ALA A 9 23.20 34.72 34.61
C ALA A 9 23.05 35.45 33.27
N GLU A 10 24.15 35.95 32.69
CA GLU A 10 24.16 36.65 31.39
C GLU A 10 24.45 35.71 30.21
N LEU A 11 24.79 34.43 30.50
CA LEU A 11 25.02 33.40 29.49
C LEU A 11 23.79 32.57 29.30
N GLY A 12 23.35 32.41 28.07
CA GLY A 12 22.27 31.50 27.65
C GLY A 12 22.79 30.47 26.69
N ILE A 13 22.22 29.26 26.73
CA ILE A 13 22.45 28.22 25.76
C ILE A 13 21.09 27.88 25.14
N LEU A 14 21.01 27.99 23.81
CA LEU A 14 19.85 27.56 23.04
C LEU A 14 20.24 26.34 22.22
N ALA A 15 19.67 25.19 22.56
CA ALA A 15 19.80 23.98 21.77
C ALA A 15 18.56 23.84 20.88
N GLU A 16 18.77 23.70 19.58
CA GLU A 16 17.70 23.55 18.60
C GLU A 16 17.89 22.27 17.79
N ARG A 17 16.89 21.46 17.76
CA ARG A 17 16.89 20.24 16.95
C ARG A 17 16.75 20.61 15.47
N LEU A 18 17.68 20.16 14.64
CA LEU A 18 17.58 20.25 13.18
C LEU A 18 16.91 18.99 12.60
N GLY A 19 17.24 17.84 13.17
CA GLY A 19 16.76 16.55 12.71
C GLY A 19 17.05 16.31 11.22
N PRO A 20 16.17 15.63 10.48
CA PRO A 20 16.32 15.42 9.04
C PRO A 20 15.84 16.60 8.19
N LEU A 21 15.35 17.70 8.78
CA LEU A 21 14.77 18.83 8.05
C LEU A 21 15.70 19.46 7.02
N PRO A 22 17.02 19.68 7.28
CA PRO A 22 17.92 20.22 6.27
C PRO A 22 17.96 19.35 5.01
N LEU A 23 18.02 18.02 5.17
CA LEU A 23 17.97 17.08 4.05
C LEU A 23 16.65 17.16 3.29
N ILE A 24 15.52 17.17 4.00
CA ILE A 24 14.18 17.28 3.38
C ILE A 24 14.07 18.61 2.62
N ASN A 25 14.51 19.71 3.21
CA ASN A 25 14.48 21.03 2.59
C ASN A 25 15.32 21.11 1.31
N HIS A 26 16.45 20.41 1.26
CA HIS A 26 17.25 20.30 0.05
C HIS A 26 16.43 19.67 -1.11
N PHE A 27 15.69 18.60 -0.84
CA PHE A 27 14.84 17.96 -1.85
C PHE A 27 13.64 18.83 -2.22
N LEU A 28 12.97 19.46 -1.25
CA LEU A 28 11.84 20.38 -1.51
C LEU A 28 12.27 21.55 -2.40
N SER A 29 13.43 22.15 -2.12
CA SER A 29 14.01 23.23 -2.93
C SER A 29 14.40 22.76 -4.32
N ARG A 30 15.06 21.59 -4.43
CA ARG A 30 15.41 21.01 -5.72
C ARG A 30 14.17 20.65 -6.56
N MET A 31 13.04 20.31 -5.94
CA MET A 31 11.75 20.12 -6.61
C MET A 31 11.11 21.45 -7.04
N GLY A 32 11.42 22.56 -6.39
CA GLY A 32 10.71 23.84 -6.53
C GLY A 32 9.27 23.76 -5.97
N LEU A 33 9.05 22.88 -4.99
CA LEU A 33 7.69 22.56 -4.53
C LEU A 33 7.02 23.73 -3.79
N LEU A 34 7.78 24.50 -3.01
CA LEU A 34 7.21 25.60 -2.24
C LEU A 34 6.78 26.76 -3.14
N GLU A 35 7.55 27.04 -4.19
CA GLU A 35 7.23 28.03 -5.22
C GLU A 35 5.95 27.63 -5.98
N LEU A 36 5.83 26.37 -6.36
CA LEU A 36 4.61 25.86 -7.01
C LEU A 36 3.39 25.93 -6.08
N LEU A 37 3.56 25.65 -4.78
CA LEU A 37 2.48 25.81 -3.81
C LEU A 37 2.06 27.29 -3.67
N GLU A 38 2.99 28.24 -3.64
CA GLU A 38 2.66 29.68 -3.60
C GLU A 38 1.91 30.12 -4.88
N GLN A 39 2.32 29.62 -6.04
CA GLN A 39 1.68 29.92 -7.32
C GLN A 39 0.24 29.41 -7.39
N HIS A 40 0.01 28.14 -7.03
CA HIS A 40 -1.30 27.50 -7.16
C HIS A 40 -2.25 27.73 -5.97
N VAL A 41 -1.70 28.07 -4.79
CA VAL A 41 -2.46 28.30 -3.55
C VAL A 41 -2.12 29.68 -2.97
N PRO A 42 -2.33 30.76 -3.73
CA PRO A 42 -1.95 32.10 -3.30
C PRO A 42 -2.74 32.57 -2.08
N THR A 43 -2.10 33.41 -1.27
CA THR A 43 -2.74 34.07 -0.14
C THR A 43 -3.21 35.46 -0.56
N THR A 44 -4.51 35.64 -0.72
CA THR A 44 -5.12 36.90 -1.21
C THR A 44 -5.33 37.95 -0.12
N ASP A 45 -5.34 37.55 1.16
CA ASP A 45 -5.47 38.48 2.29
C ASP A 45 -4.11 39.10 2.65
N ALA A 46 -3.91 40.37 2.32
CA ALA A 46 -2.70 41.11 2.58
C ALA A 46 -2.38 41.25 4.09
N ARG A 47 -3.34 41.07 5.00
CA ARG A 47 -3.15 41.07 6.44
C ARG A 47 -2.61 39.76 6.97
N SER A 48 -2.56 38.72 6.14
CA SER A 48 -2.10 37.39 6.55
C SER A 48 -0.57 37.38 6.63
N THR A 49 -0.05 37.24 7.83
CA THR A 49 1.40 37.13 8.08
C THR A 49 1.96 35.73 7.76
N LEU A 50 1.10 34.71 7.70
CA LEU A 50 1.45 33.33 7.32
C LEU A 50 0.69 32.93 6.06
N SER A 51 1.39 32.70 4.94
CA SER A 51 0.75 32.28 3.68
C SER A 51 0.17 30.87 3.76
N HIS A 52 -0.79 30.57 2.86
CA HIS A 52 -1.36 29.21 2.77
C HIS A 52 -0.29 28.20 2.38
N ALA A 53 0.58 28.52 1.42
CA ALA A 53 1.65 27.64 0.99
C ALA A 53 2.66 27.35 2.11
N LYS A 54 3.03 28.35 2.92
CA LYS A 54 3.88 28.14 4.10
C LYS A 54 3.21 27.22 5.11
N ALA A 55 1.92 27.39 5.41
CA ALA A 55 1.17 26.52 6.32
C ALA A 55 1.10 25.07 5.80
N LEU A 56 0.87 24.88 4.49
CA LEU A 56 0.93 23.56 3.83
C LEU A 56 2.35 22.99 3.86
N GLY A 57 3.37 23.82 3.66
CA GLY A 57 4.78 23.44 3.73
C GLY A 57 5.20 22.96 5.13
N VAL A 58 4.66 23.55 6.20
CA VAL A 58 4.84 23.07 7.57
C VAL A 58 4.20 21.70 7.73
N LEU A 59 2.94 21.56 7.34
CA LEU A 59 2.21 20.28 7.45
C LEU A 59 2.89 19.17 6.65
N LEU A 60 3.38 19.47 5.45
CA LEU A 60 4.11 18.51 4.63
C LEU A 60 5.38 17.99 5.32
N ARG A 61 6.18 18.90 5.89
CA ARG A 61 7.40 18.53 6.65
C ARG A 61 7.07 17.71 7.87
N SER A 62 6.02 18.09 8.61
CA SER A 62 5.53 17.33 9.76
C SER A 62 5.10 15.91 9.39
N ILE A 63 4.37 15.73 8.29
CA ILE A 63 4.00 14.40 7.77
C ILE A 63 5.25 13.53 7.51
N ILE A 64 6.34 14.12 7.00
CA ILE A 64 7.57 13.38 6.68
C ILE A 64 8.39 13.06 7.94
N VAL A 65 8.44 13.97 8.92
CA VAL A 65 9.35 13.88 10.08
C VAL A 65 8.73 13.14 11.26
N GLU A 66 7.58 13.62 11.77
CA GLU A 66 6.99 13.16 13.03
C GLU A 66 5.49 12.91 12.96
N ARG A 67 4.83 13.32 11.89
CA ARG A 67 3.40 13.10 11.68
C ARG A 67 2.50 13.56 12.84
N GLU A 68 2.70 14.76 13.30
CA GLU A 68 1.85 15.31 14.35
C GLU A 68 0.47 15.70 13.82
N PRO A 69 -0.60 15.54 14.64
CA PRO A 69 -1.94 15.97 14.27
C PRO A 69 -2.00 17.46 13.92
N VAL A 70 -2.98 17.84 13.09
CA VAL A 70 -3.14 19.23 12.62
C VAL A 70 -3.19 20.25 13.76
N TYR A 71 -3.81 19.90 14.89
CA TYR A 71 -3.94 20.79 16.06
C TYR A 71 -2.66 20.92 16.90
N ARG A 72 -1.63 20.07 16.66
CA ARG A 72 -0.34 20.12 17.37
C ARG A 72 0.81 20.65 16.53
N GLN A 73 0.53 21.17 15.35
CA GLN A 73 1.58 21.60 14.42
C GLN A 73 2.45 22.74 14.97
N GLN A 74 1.89 23.62 15.78
CA GLN A 74 2.65 24.68 16.47
C GLN A 74 3.66 24.09 17.45
N GLU A 75 3.24 23.13 18.27
CA GLU A 75 4.10 22.46 19.26
C GLU A 75 5.21 21.66 18.54
N SER A 76 4.84 20.93 17.50
CA SER A 76 5.79 20.15 16.70
C SER A 76 6.86 21.04 16.07
N ALA A 77 6.47 22.13 15.43
CA ALA A 77 7.43 23.07 14.83
C ALA A 77 8.34 23.73 15.87
N ALA A 78 7.81 24.02 17.06
CA ALA A 78 8.60 24.60 18.17
C ALA A 78 9.64 23.61 18.77
N GLY A 79 9.47 22.30 18.55
CA GLY A 79 10.44 21.27 18.94
C GLY A 79 11.71 21.24 18.08
N PHE A 80 11.76 22.03 17.00
CA PHE A 80 12.89 22.13 16.07
C PHE A 80 13.34 23.58 15.90
N ALA A 81 14.43 23.78 15.18
CA ALA A 81 14.77 25.10 14.65
C ALA A 81 13.67 25.55 13.67
N VAL A 82 12.80 26.44 14.13
CA VAL A 82 11.54 26.84 13.46
C VAL A 82 11.76 27.26 12.00
N GLY A 83 12.87 27.96 11.73
CA GLY A 83 13.26 28.39 10.37
C GLY A 83 13.31 27.24 9.37
N LEU A 84 13.60 26.02 9.80
CA LEU A 84 13.64 24.84 8.93
C LEU A 84 12.25 24.39 8.44
N PHE A 85 11.18 24.82 9.10
CA PHE A 85 9.83 24.67 8.58
C PHE A 85 9.44 25.72 7.52
N GLY A 86 10.35 26.68 7.22
CA GLY A 86 10.10 27.77 6.28
C GLY A 86 9.27 28.92 6.87
N ILE A 87 9.22 29.03 8.19
CA ILE A 87 8.49 30.06 8.95
C ILE A 87 9.40 30.67 10.03
N ASP A 88 9.10 31.89 10.42
CA ASP A 88 9.76 32.55 11.56
C ASP A 88 8.99 32.30 12.88
N ALA A 89 9.55 32.79 13.99
CA ALA A 89 8.99 32.62 15.32
C ALA A 89 7.60 33.29 15.49
N GLU A 90 7.34 34.43 14.81
CA GLU A 90 6.03 35.08 14.84
C GLU A 90 5.01 34.27 14.06
N GLN A 91 5.37 33.80 12.86
CA GLN A 91 4.53 32.93 12.01
C GLN A 91 4.21 31.62 12.73
N SER A 92 5.15 31.05 13.50
CA SER A 92 4.93 29.83 14.28
C SER A 92 3.81 30.02 15.32
N ARG A 93 3.74 31.16 15.99
CA ARG A 93 2.68 31.47 16.96
C ARG A 93 1.30 31.57 16.32
N ARG A 94 1.23 31.78 15.01
CA ARG A 94 0.00 31.86 14.22
C ARG A 94 -0.41 30.53 13.56
N LEU A 95 0.37 29.50 13.77
CA LEU A 95 0.16 28.16 13.21
C LEU A 95 -0.89 27.40 14.05
N SER A 96 -2.17 27.71 13.83
CA SER A 96 -3.30 27.04 14.46
C SER A 96 -3.92 26.00 13.53
N ASP A 97 -4.74 25.10 14.10
CA ASP A 97 -5.57 24.14 13.34
C ASP A 97 -6.50 24.84 12.35
N ASP A 98 -7.08 25.97 12.73
CA ASP A 98 -7.89 26.83 11.86
C ASP A 98 -7.12 27.39 10.68
N ARG A 99 -5.85 27.80 10.91
CA ARG A 99 -4.99 28.31 9.85
C ARG A 99 -4.65 27.23 8.84
N ILE A 100 -4.26 26.06 9.33
CA ILE A 100 -3.97 24.90 8.50
C ILE A 100 -5.24 24.42 7.79
N GLY A 101 -6.37 24.39 8.51
CA GLY A 101 -7.66 24.02 7.91
C GLY A 101 -8.05 24.94 6.74
N ARG A 102 -7.83 26.27 6.87
CA ARG A 102 -8.04 27.21 5.74
C ARG A 102 -7.05 27.00 4.60
N ALA A 103 -5.80 26.65 4.90
CA ALA A 103 -4.83 26.33 3.86
C ALA A 103 -5.23 25.05 3.09
N LEU A 104 -5.73 24.02 3.78
CA LEU A 104 -6.30 22.83 3.14
C LEU A 104 -7.56 23.17 2.30
N ASP A 105 -8.42 24.07 2.78
CA ASP A 105 -9.56 24.55 2.00
C ASP A 105 -9.12 25.22 0.69
N ARG A 106 -8.07 26.04 0.74
CA ARG A 106 -7.52 26.70 -0.46
C ARG A 106 -6.82 25.71 -1.40
N LEU A 107 -6.12 24.72 -0.86
CA LEU A 107 -5.55 23.64 -1.66
C LEU A 107 -6.66 22.81 -2.36
N PHE A 108 -7.78 22.56 -1.68
CA PHE A 108 -8.92 21.91 -2.30
C PHE A 108 -9.52 22.75 -3.44
N ASP A 109 -9.63 24.07 -3.24
CA ASP A 109 -10.18 25.00 -4.24
C ASP A 109 -9.22 25.25 -5.42
N ALA A 110 -7.93 25.02 -5.26
CA ALA A 110 -6.92 25.18 -6.28
C ALA A 110 -7.07 24.16 -7.43
N ASP A 111 -6.45 24.44 -8.57
CA ASP A 111 -6.28 23.44 -9.63
C ASP A 111 -5.20 22.44 -9.26
N ARG A 112 -5.59 21.43 -8.47
CA ARG A 112 -4.69 20.38 -8.00
C ARG A 112 -4.13 19.53 -9.14
N ALA A 113 -4.89 19.36 -10.23
CA ALA A 113 -4.42 18.62 -11.39
C ALA A 113 -3.24 19.35 -12.05
N ALA A 114 -3.36 20.67 -12.27
CA ALA A 114 -2.27 21.49 -12.78
C ALA A 114 -1.07 21.50 -11.80
N LEU A 115 -1.29 21.74 -10.50
CA LEU A 115 -0.23 21.70 -9.49
C LEU A 115 0.54 20.39 -9.53
N LEU A 116 -0.15 19.25 -9.48
CA LEU A 116 0.51 17.94 -9.45
C LEU A 116 1.22 17.63 -10.77
N THR A 117 0.66 18.05 -11.89
CA THR A 117 1.31 17.93 -13.21
C THR A 117 2.63 18.70 -13.24
N GLU A 118 2.63 19.97 -12.83
CA GLU A 118 3.84 20.79 -12.79
C GLU A 118 4.89 20.25 -11.83
N VAL A 119 4.48 19.80 -10.64
CA VAL A 119 5.39 19.14 -9.67
C VAL A 119 6.05 17.91 -10.30
N VAL A 120 5.26 17.03 -10.93
CA VAL A 120 5.80 15.79 -11.51
C VAL A 120 6.70 16.08 -12.73
N LEU A 121 6.35 17.05 -13.56
CA LEU A 121 7.20 17.47 -14.68
C LEU A 121 8.52 18.07 -14.19
N ALA A 122 8.48 18.92 -13.15
CA ALA A 122 9.70 19.44 -12.51
C ALA A 122 10.57 18.31 -11.93
N VAL A 123 9.95 17.32 -11.28
CA VAL A 123 10.64 16.13 -10.78
C VAL A 123 11.23 15.31 -11.92
N ALA A 124 10.47 15.04 -12.97
CA ALA A 124 10.96 14.30 -14.14
C ALA A 124 12.19 14.96 -14.76
N GLN A 125 12.16 16.28 -14.90
CA GLN A 125 13.27 17.06 -15.46
C GLN A 125 14.49 17.12 -14.52
N ARG A 126 14.28 17.46 -13.25
CA ARG A 126 15.38 17.75 -12.30
C ARG A 126 16.04 16.50 -11.71
N PHE A 127 15.30 15.38 -11.67
CA PHE A 127 15.78 14.10 -11.13
C PHE A 127 15.94 13.02 -12.19
N GLY A 128 15.63 13.30 -13.46
CA GLY A 128 15.72 12.32 -14.55
C GLY A 128 14.77 11.14 -14.38
N VAL A 129 13.58 11.37 -13.81
CA VAL A 129 12.53 10.34 -13.67
C VAL A 129 11.91 10.08 -15.03
N ARG A 130 11.85 8.78 -15.42
CA ARG A 130 11.40 8.38 -16.76
C ARG A 130 9.96 7.89 -16.72
N LEU A 131 9.09 8.48 -17.54
CA LEU A 131 7.68 8.11 -17.66
C LEU A 131 7.43 7.04 -18.75
N GLN A 132 8.38 6.11 -18.93
CA GLN A 132 8.32 5.08 -19.98
C GLN A 132 7.57 3.83 -19.56
N GLN A 133 7.60 3.51 -18.26
CA GLN A 133 6.87 2.39 -17.67
C GLN A 133 6.27 2.86 -16.36
N LEU A 134 4.96 2.73 -16.25
CA LEU A 134 4.17 3.25 -15.15
C LEU A 134 3.33 2.14 -14.52
N HIS A 135 3.39 2.02 -13.20
CA HIS A 135 2.67 1.05 -12.40
C HIS A 135 1.51 1.72 -11.69
N ASN A 136 0.31 1.21 -11.87
CA ASN A 136 -0.89 1.72 -11.22
C ASN A 136 -1.52 0.68 -10.29
N ASP A 137 -1.98 1.14 -9.14
CA ASP A 137 -2.81 0.39 -8.22
C ASP A 137 -3.59 1.35 -7.31
N SER A 138 -4.53 0.82 -6.55
CA SER A 138 -5.32 1.58 -5.58
C SER A 138 -5.26 0.92 -4.22
N THR A 139 -5.53 1.72 -3.17
CA THR A 139 -5.76 1.19 -1.84
C THR A 139 -6.91 1.90 -1.16
N SER A 140 -7.62 1.21 -0.27
CA SER A 140 -8.64 1.84 0.57
C SER A 140 -7.99 2.50 1.78
N ILE A 141 -8.48 3.68 2.15
CA ILE A 141 -8.13 4.35 3.39
C ILE A 141 -9.39 4.39 4.25
N SER A 142 -9.35 3.64 5.35
CA SER A 142 -10.48 3.52 6.29
C SER A 142 -10.59 4.75 7.18
N LEU A 143 -11.80 5.26 7.36
CA LEU A 143 -12.10 6.50 8.08
C LEU A 143 -13.04 6.22 9.27
N CYS A 144 -12.61 6.62 10.47
CA CYS A 144 -13.39 6.50 11.69
C CYS A 144 -14.31 7.72 11.84
N GLY A 145 -15.61 7.55 11.66
CA GLY A 145 -16.59 8.62 11.80
C GLY A 145 -17.87 8.38 11.03
N GLN A 146 -18.88 9.22 11.30
CA GLN A 146 -20.18 9.07 10.64
C GLN A 146 -20.20 9.65 9.22
N TYR A 147 -19.47 10.72 8.96
CA TYR A 147 -19.36 11.40 7.65
C TYR A 147 -20.69 11.50 6.90
N ARG A 148 -21.79 11.92 7.61
CA ARG A 148 -23.15 11.92 7.05
C ARG A 148 -23.33 12.86 5.85
N ARG A 149 -22.52 13.90 5.75
CA ARG A 149 -22.59 14.92 4.69
C ARG A 149 -21.63 14.64 3.52
N ALA A 150 -20.69 13.70 3.67
CA ALA A 150 -19.69 13.39 2.66
C ALA A 150 -20.25 12.38 1.64
N SER A 151 -21.19 12.81 0.83
CA SER A 151 -21.96 11.99 -0.13
C SER A 151 -21.60 12.24 -1.59
N GLY A 152 -20.40 12.76 -1.88
CA GLY A 152 -20.01 13.15 -3.25
C GLY A 152 -20.62 14.47 -3.71
N ARG A 153 -20.96 15.36 -2.77
CA ARG A 153 -21.57 16.66 -3.08
C ARG A 153 -20.55 17.67 -3.60
N SER A 154 -21.05 18.68 -4.25
CA SER A 154 -20.26 19.86 -4.58
C SER A 154 -19.95 20.68 -3.32
N VAL A 155 -18.68 20.95 -3.07
CA VAL A 155 -18.16 21.82 -2.01
C VAL A 155 -17.42 22.97 -2.69
N ARG A 156 -17.86 24.21 -2.48
CA ARG A 156 -17.28 25.40 -3.11
C ARG A 156 -17.07 25.25 -4.62
N ALA A 157 -18.14 24.80 -5.32
CA ALA A 157 -18.18 24.56 -6.76
C ALA A 157 -17.22 23.45 -7.28
N ARG A 158 -16.62 22.65 -6.41
CA ARG A 158 -15.82 21.47 -6.79
C ARG A 158 -16.44 20.19 -6.26
N SER A 159 -16.36 19.10 -7.02
CA SER A 159 -16.79 17.79 -6.57
C SER A 159 -15.87 17.30 -5.46
N ALA A 160 -16.42 16.93 -4.30
CA ALA A 160 -15.71 16.28 -3.22
C ALA A 160 -16.02 14.78 -3.21
N PRO A 161 -15.08 13.90 -2.86
CA PRO A 161 -15.32 12.47 -2.89
C PRO A 161 -16.32 12.02 -1.82
N ALA A 162 -17.08 10.96 -2.15
CA ALA A 162 -18.03 10.35 -1.21
C ALA A 162 -17.30 9.42 -0.24
N ILE A 163 -17.36 9.72 1.05
CA ILE A 163 -16.87 8.85 2.13
C ILE A 163 -17.97 7.83 2.46
N THR A 164 -17.82 6.63 1.95
CA THR A 164 -18.87 5.60 2.03
C THR A 164 -18.27 4.21 2.24
N TYR A 165 -19.15 3.23 2.48
CA TYR A 165 -18.76 1.83 2.56
C TYR A 165 -18.40 1.29 1.17
N GLY A 166 -17.40 0.41 1.11
CA GLY A 166 -16.95 -0.24 -0.12
C GLY A 166 -16.15 -1.50 0.18
N TYR A 167 -15.52 -2.08 -0.84
CA TYR A 167 -14.63 -3.20 -0.65
C TYR A 167 -13.36 -2.75 0.06
N SER A 168 -13.23 -3.13 1.34
CA SER A 168 -12.09 -2.73 2.17
C SER A 168 -10.89 -3.65 1.94
N LYS A 169 -9.79 -3.11 1.41
CA LYS A 169 -8.50 -3.81 1.30
C LYS A 169 -7.83 -4.03 2.67
N ASP A 170 -8.30 -3.35 3.72
CA ASP A 170 -7.82 -3.49 5.10
C ASP A 170 -8.66 -4.45 5.94
N HIS A 171 -9.59 -5.19 5.32
CA HIS A 171 -10.53 -6.10 5.99
C HIS A 171 -11.39 -5.43 7.09
N ARG A 172 -11.72 -4.13 6.91
CA ARG A 172 -12.58 -3.34 7.80
C ARG A 172 -13.86 -2.91 7.07
N PRO A 173 -14.74 -3.87 6.71
CA PRO A 173 -16.01 -3.56 6.03
C PRO A 173 -16.99 -2.78 6.91
N ASP A 174 -16.71 -2.68 8.20
CA ASP A 174 -17.45 -1.90 9.21
C ASP A 174 -17.14 -0.41 9.16
N LEU A 175 -16.08 0.02 8.46
CA LEU A 175 -15.67 1.41 8.34
C LEU A 175 -15.99 1.97 6.96
N LYS A 176 -16.29 3.27 6.92
CA LYS A 176 -16.32 4.03 5.67
C LYS A 176 -14.90 4.25 5.16
N GLN A 177 -14.76 4.45 3.87
CA GLN A 177 -13.45 4.59 3.21
C GLN A 177 -13.47 5.59 2.07
N LEU A 178 -12.27 5.94 1.62
CA LEU A 178 -11.96 6.54 0.32
C LEU A 178 -10.94 5.66 -0.40
N LEU A 179 -10.90 5.74 -1.73
CA LEU A 179 -9.84 5.11 -2.51
C LEU A 179 -8.69 6.10 -2.75
N PHE A 180 -7.48 5.61 -2.52
CA PHE A 180 -6.23 6.28 -2.85
C PHE A 180 -5.62 5.57 -4.07
N ILE A 181 -5.79 6.16 -5.26
CA ILE A 181 -5.28 5.61 -6.52
C ILE A 181 -3.93 6.25 -6.77
N LEU A 182 -2.90 5.43 -6.96
CA LEU A 182 -1.52 5.87 -7.12
C LEU A 182 -0.94 5.28 -8.41
N THR A 183 -0.14 6.08 -9.10
CA THR A 183 0.73 5.61 -10.17
C THR A 183 2.17 5.96 -9.83
N THR A 184 3.08 5.02 -10.02
CA THR A 184 4.52 5.18 -9.79
C THR A 184 5.30 4.82 -11.05
N ASP A 185 6.52 5.37 -11.17
CA ASP A 185 7.45 4.94 -12.20
C ASP A 185 8.06 3.56 -11.91
N ALA A 186 8.74 2.99 -12.90
CA ALA A 186 9.47 1.73 -12.74
C ALA A 186 10.84 1.90 -12.07
N ASP A 187 11.43 3.10 -12.08
CA ASP A 187 12.76 3.40 -11.55
C ASP A 187 12.67 4.07 -10.17
N GLY A 188 12.55 3.27 -9.14
CA GLY A 188 12.48 3.73 -7.76
C GLY A 188 11.07 3.71 -7.17
N GLY A 189 10.02 3.52 -7.96
CA GLY A 189 8.63 3.63 -7.52
C GLY A 189 8.29 5.06 -7.09
N VAL A 190 8.78 6.04 -7.86
CA VAL A 190 8.50 7.46 -7.63
C VAL A 190 7.03 7.73 -7.99
N PRO A 191 6.22 8.29 -7.08
CA PRO A 191 4.85 8.70 -7.37
C PRO A 191 4.79 9.73 -8.50
N VAL A 192 3.97 9.47 -9.52
CA VAL A 192 3.81 10.37 -10.68
C VAL A 192 2.37 10.83 -10.89
N GLN A 193 1.40 10.13 -10.29
CA GLN A 193 0.01 10.53 -10.37
C GLN A 193 -0.74 10.01 -9.14
N PHE A 194 -1.63 10.82 -8.63
CA PHE A 194 -2.52 10.50 -7.52
C PHE A 194 -3.94 10.96 -7.82
N ARG A 195 -4.91 10.17 -7.39
CA ARG A 195 -6.31 10.55 -7.36
C ARG A 195 -7.01 9.98 -6.13
N CYS A 196 -7.82 10.81 -5.49
CA CYS A 196 -8.78 10.36 -4.50
C CYS A 196 -10.11 10.04 -5.19
N ALA A 197 -10.72 8.89 -4.87
CA ALA A 197 -12.02 8.50 -5.40
C ALA A 197 -12.97 8.06 -4.29
N ASP A 198 -14.27 8.00 -4.62
CA ASP A 198 -15.32 7.57 -3.70
C ASP A 198 -15.01 6.18 -3.13
N GLY A 199 -15.41 5.96 -1.88
CA GLY A 199 -15.12 4.72 -1.18
C GLY A 199 -15.72 3.45 -1.79
N ASN A 200 -16.73 3.58 -2.64
CA ASN A 200 -17.36 2.48 -3.38
C ASN A 200 -16.99 2.42 -4.87
N THR A 201 -16.02 3.23 -5.30
CA THR A 201 -15.55 3.19 -6.68
C THR A 201 -14.95 1.82 -7.01
N SER A 202 -15.33 1.26 -8.14
CA SER A 202 -14.73 0.02 -8.65
C SER A 202 -13.38 0.33 -9.31
N ASP A 203 -12.34 -0.41 -8.93
CA ASP A 203 -11.01 -0.26 -9.52
C ASP A 203 -11.01 -0.39 -11.05
N VAL A 204 -11.88 -1.24 -11.62
CA VAL A 204 -12.02 -1.40 -13.08
C VAL A 204 -12.31 -0.09 -13.79
N ARG A 205 -13.15 0.79 -13.20
CA ARG A 205 -13.56 2.06 -13.80
C ARG A 205 -12.50 3.15 -13.74
N THR A 206 -11.45 2.94 -12.96
CA THR A 206 -10.43 3.99 -12.73
C THR A 206 -9.35 4.01 -13.79
N HIS A 207 -9.15 2.93 -14.55
CA HIS A 207 -8.01 2.76 -15.45
C HIS A 207 -8.04 3.68 -16.65
N ILE A 208 -9.21 3.87 -17.30
CA ILE A 208 -9.33 4.74 -18.49
C ILE A 208 -8.97 6.18 -18.13
N GLU A 209 -9.56 6.70 -17.05
CA GLU A 209 -9.31 8.07 -16.60
C GLU A 209 -7.85 8.26 -16.17
N THR A 210 -7.31 7.30 -15.39
CA THR A 210 -5.91 7.31 -14.97
C THR A 210 -4.97 7.30 -16.18
N TRP A 211 -5.20 6.40 -17.15
CA TRP A 211 -4.38 6.31 -18.33
C TRP A 211 -4.43 7.59 -19.19
N ASN A 212 -5.62 8.19 -19.37
CA ASN A 212 -5.77 9.45 -20.09
C ASN A 212 -4.99 10.59 -19.41
N THR A 213 -5.04 10.66 -18.06
CA THR A 213 -4.26 11.64 -17.29
C THR A 213 -2.75 11.41 -17.46
N LEU A 214 -2.30 10.16 -17.41
CA LEU A 214 -0.89 9.81 -17.62
C LEU A 214 -0.42 10.10 -19.04
N ARG A 215 -1.27 9.86 -20.05
CA ARG A 215 -0.98 10.22 -21.43
C ARG A 215 -0.78 11.73 -21.60
N ALA A 216 -1.65 12.53 -20.99
CA ALA A 216 -1.50 13.98 -21.00
C ALA A 216 -0.23 14.44 -20.27
N LEU A 217 0.07 13.87 -19.11
CA LEU A 217 1.26 14.14 -18.32
C LEU A 217 2.55 13.78 -19.07
N ALA A 218 2.59 12.59 -19.67
CA ALA A 218 3.77 12.10 -20.40
C ALA A 218 3.94 12.75 -21.79
N GLY A 219 2.92 13.41 -22.30
CA GLY A 219 2.90 13.97 -23.68
C GLY A 219 2.97 12.91 -24.79
N ARG A 220 2.78 11.61 -24.44
CA ARG A 220 2.89 10.46 -25.36
C ARG A 220 1.97 9.33 -24.90
N ALA A 221 1.59 8.44 -25.81
CA ALA A 221 0.71 7.31 -25.51
C ALA A 221 1.47 5.99 -25.28
N ASP A 222 2.68 5.85 -25.84
CA ASP A 222 3.43 4.61 -25.97
C ASP A 222 4.25 4.21 -24.73
N PHE A 223 3.95 4.78 -23.56
CA PHE A 223 4.47 4.26 -22.28
C PHE A 223 3.83 2.91 -21.94
N LEU A 224 4.57 2.05 -21.24
CA LEU A 224 4.06 0.77 -20.77
C LEU A 224 3.26 0.95 -19.48
N TYR A 225 1.94 0.73 -19.54
CA TYR A 225 1.05 0.79 -18.38
C TYR A 225 0.90 -0.58 -17.73
N VAL A 226 1.32 -0.71 -16.49
CA VAL A 226 1.30 -1.97 -15.75
C VAL A 226 0.30 -1.86 -14.60
N ALA A 227 -0.64 -2.80 -14.52
CA ALA A 227 -1.63 -2.85 -13.45
C ALA A 227 -2.05 -4.29 -13.14
N ASP A 228 -2.83 -4.44 -12.08
CA ASP A 228 -3.38 -5.72 -11.64
C ASP A 228 -4.47 -6.25 -12.61
N SER A 229 -5.11 -7.35 -12.25
CA SER A 229 -6.14 -8.01 -13.06
C SER A 229 -7.40 -7.16 -13.30
N LYS A 230 -7.58 -6.04 -12.59
CA LYS A 230 -8.71 -5.12 -12.81
C LYS A 230 -8.58 -4.32 -14.12
N LEU A 231 -7.37 -4.16 -14.61
CA LEU A 231 -7.12 -3.63 -15.95
C LEU A 231 -7.64 -4.57 -17.04
N CYS A 232 -7.66 -5.89 -16.81
CA CYS A 232 -8.02 -6.91 -17.79
C CYS A 232 -9.55 -6.96 -18.09
N SER A 233 -10.19 -5.80 -18.26
CA SER A 233 -11.52 -5.70 -18.84
C SER A 233 -11.43 -5.31 -20.32
N HIS A 234 -12.38 -5.75 -21.13
CA HIS A 234 -12.40 -5.43 -22.56
C HIS A 234 -12.29 -3.93 -22.82
N ASP A 235 -13.14 -3.14 -22.15
CA ASP A 235 -13.22 -1.68 -22.35
C ASP A 235 -11.90 -0.99 -22.02
N ASN A 236 -11.25 -1.37 -20.90
CA ASN A 236 -9.98 -0.76 -20.51
C ASN A 236 -8.86 -1.09 -21.49
N MET A 237 -8.73 -2.36 -21.86
CA MET A 237 -7.69 -2.82 -22.79
C MET A 237 -7.87 -2.22 -24.17
N GLU A 238 -9.11 -2.22 -24.68
CA GLU A 238 -9.45 -1.68 -25.99
C GLU A 238 -9.19 -0.17 -26.05
N HIS A 239 -9.61 0.59 -25.01
CA HIS A 239 -9.37 2.02 -24.94
C HIS A 239 -7.88 2.36 -25.03
N ILE A 240 -7.05 1.68 -24.24
CA ILE A 240 -5.60 1.89 -24.22
C ILE A 240 -4.98 1.52 -25.58
N ALA A 241 -5.33 0.34 -26.11
CA ALA A 241 -4.77 -0.16 -27.36
C ALA A 241 -5.14 0.73 -28.57
N ARG A 242 -6.42 1.14 -28.69
CA ARG A 242 -6.88 2.04 -29.77
C ARG A 242 -6.21 3.41 -29.72
N ALA A 243 -5.87 3.89 -28.53
CA ALA A 243 -5.18 5.16 -28.36
C ALA A 243 -3.66 5.08 -28.53
N GLY A 244 -3.12 3.92 -28.98
CA GLY A 244 -1.69 3.69 -29.19
C GLY A 244 -0.89 3.39 -27.91
N GLY A 245 -1.57 3.06 -26.81
CA GLY A 245 -0.95 2.71 -25.56
C GLY A 245 -0.53 1.24 -25.49
N ARG A 246 0.41 0.94 -24.59
CA ARG A 246 0.90 -0.40 -24.30
C ARG A 246 0.58 -0.77 -22.86
N PHE A 247 0.28 -2.03 -22.61
CA PHE A 247 -0.01 -2.49 -21.24
C PHE A 247 0.53 -3.88 -20.94
N VAL A 248 0.72 -4.14 -19.64
CA VAL A 248 0.90 -5.47 -19.06
C VAL A 248 -0.05 -5.60 -17.89
N THR A 249 -0.84 -6.69 -17.86
CA THR A 249 -1.78 -6.99 -16.79
C THR A 249 -1.83 -8.48 -16.47
N VAL A 250 -2.38 -8.84 -15.32
CA VAL A 250 -2.67 -10.22 -14.97
C VAL A 250 -4.02 -10.63 -15.55
N MET A 251 -4.07 -11.70 -16.31
CA MET A 251 -5.33 -12.25 -16.80
C MET A 251 -6.05 -12.98 -15.66
N PRO A 252 -7.32 -12.65 -15.35
CA PRO A 252 -8.06 -13.28 -14.27
C PRO A 252 -8.45 -14.72 -14.61
N ARG A 253 -8.57 -15.56 -13.58
CA ARG A 253 -8.97 -16.98 -13.74
C ARG A 253 -10.37 -17.21 -14.31
N SER A 254 -11.21 -16.18 -14.38
CA SER A 254 -12.55 -16.25 -14.99
C SER A 254 -12.52 -16.27 -16.51
N ARG A 255 -11.37 -16.04 -17.13
CA ARG A 255 -11.20 -16.05 -18.59
C ARG A 255 -11.15 -17.49 -19.12
N GLN A 256 -11.70 -17.70 -20.31
CA GLN A 256 -11.73 -19.03 -20.96
C GLN A 256 -10.32 -19.54 -21.27
N GLU A 257 -9.41 -18.66 -21.66
CA GLU A 257 -8.01 -18.99 -21.95
C GLU A 257 -7.30 -19.60 -20.72
N ASP A 258 -7.59 -19.13 -19.51
CA ASP A 258 -7.04 -19.72 -18.27
C ASP A 258 -7.58 -21.15 -18.08
N ALA A 259 -8.89 -21.35 -18.25
CA ALA A 259 -9.51 -22.67 -18.12
C ALA A 259 -8.98 -23.66 -19.17
N GLN A 260 -8.83 -23.21 -20.42
CA GLN A 260 -8.30 -24.02 -21.53
C GLN A 260 -6.85 -24.43 -21.25
N PHE A 261 -6.00 -23.50 -20.82
CA PHE A 261 -4.61 -23.81 -20.48
C PHE A 261 -4.50 -24.82 -19.34
N ARG A 262 -5.28 -24.63 -18.25
CA ARG A 262 -5.28 -25.55 -17.11
C ARG A 262 -5.79 -26.95 -17.47
N LYS A 263 -6.68 -27.05 -18.44
CA LYS A 263 -7.10 -28.34 -19.00
C LYS A 263 -5.97 -28.97 -19.84
N ARG A 264 -5.30 -28.19 -20.70
CA ARG A 264 -4.22 -28.63 -21.56
C ARG A 264 -3.05 -29.22 -20.77
N ILE A 265 -2.62 -28.56 -19.70
CA ILE A 265 -1.48 -29.04 -18.88
C ILE A 265 -1.77 -30.31 -18.08
N GLN A 266 -3.00 -30.82 -18.08
CA GLN A 266 -3.26 -32.16 -17.51
C GLN A 266 -2.66 -33.28 -18.34
N THR A 267 -2.54 -33.07 -19.64
CA THR A 267 -2.06 -34.08 -20.62
C THR A 267 -0.76 -33.69 -21.30
N GLU A 268 -0.46 -32.39 -21.38
CA GLU A 268 0.71 -31.86 -22.06
C GLU A 268 1.62 -31.11 -21.09
N SER A 269 2.92 -31.13 -21.34
CA SER A 269 3.91 -30.31 -20.62
C SER A 269 4.34 -29.15 -21.51
N PRO A 270 4.04 -27.89 -21.14
CA PRO A 270 4.53 -26.72 -21.89
C PRO A 270 6.06 -26.68 -21.92
N ALA A 271 6.62 -26.12 -22.99
CA ALA A 271 8.05 -25.86 -23.09
C ALA A 271 8.42 -24.63 -22.22
N TRP A 272 8.59 -24.87 -20.94
CA TRP A 272 8.96 -23.82 -19.98
C TRP A 272 10.40 -23.37 -20.20
N GLU A 273 10.61 -22.05 -20.27
CA GLU A 273 11.92 -21.40 -20.32
C GLU A 273 12.25 -20.83 -18.95
N LEU A 274 13.39 -21.22 -18.36
CA LEU A 274 13.91 -20.65 -17.11
C LEU A 274 14.48 -19.26 -17.37
N VAL A 275 13.89 -18.22 -16.75
CA VAL A 275 14.35 -16.84 -16.92
C VAL A 275 15.03 -16.29 -15.66
N TRP A 276 14.64 -16.74 -14.47
CA TRP A 276 15.29 -16.32 -13.23
C TRP A 276 15.55 -17.49 -12.31
N ASP A 277 16.77 -17.52 -11.79
CA ASP A 277 17.23 -18.39 -10.71
C ASP A 277 17.79 -17.53 -9.59
N ARG A 278 17.04 -17.41 -8.49
CA ARG A 278 17.34 -16.52 -7.38
C ARG A 278 17.39 -17.29 -6.05
N PRO A 279 18.24 -16.87 -5.09
CA PRO A 279 18.16 -17.41 -3.74
C PRO A 279 16.82 -17.02 -3.10
N ASN A 280 16.32 -17.88 -2.22
CA ASN A 280 15.11 -17.58 -1.45
C ASN A 280 15.36 -16.39 -0.52
N ALA A 281 14.66 -15.28 -0.73
CA ALA A 281 14.84 -14.06 0.06
C ALA A 281 14.35 -14.18 1.52
N ARG A 282 13.53 -15.19 1.83
CA ARG A 282 12.95 -15.40 3.17
C ARG A 282 13.69 -16.46 3.98
N GLU A 283 14.33 -17.39 3.31
CA GLU A 283 14.96 -18.55 3.92
C GLU A 283 16.26 -18.87 3.18
N ALA A 284 17.40 -18.54 3.80
CA ALA A 284 18.70 -18.61 3.14
C ALA A 284 19.05 -20.04 2.65
N ASP A 285 18.66 -21.06 3.41
CA ASP A 285 18.89 -22.49 3.10
C ASP A 285 17.65 -23.14 2.46
N GLY A 286 16.61 -22.35 2.14
CA GLY A 286 15.39 -22.83 1.53
C GLY A 286 15.52 -23.10 0.03
N PRO A 287 14.47 -23.67 -0.59
CA PRO A 287 14.47 -23.93 -2.04
C PRO A 287 14.62 -22.63 -2.81
N ARG A 288 15.39 -22.69 -3.90
CA ARG A 288 15.62 -21.54 -4.79
C ARG A 288 14.33 -21.05 -5.43
N ASP A 289 14.27 -19.76 -5.68
CA ASP A 289 13.14 -19.10 -6.36
C ASP A 289 13.37 -19.12 -7.87
N LEU A 290 12.87 -20.17 -8.52
CA LEU A 290 12.96 -20.35 -9.96
C LEU A 290 11.71 -19.79 -10.63
N TRP A 291 11.95 -19.05 -11.72
CA TRP A 291 10.86 -18.43 -12.49
C TRP A 291 10.98 -18.86 -13.95
N TYR A 292 9.90 -19.43 -14.42
CA TYR A 292 9.78 -19.92 -15.79
C TYR A 292 8.71 -19.12 -16.53
N VAL A 293 8.88 -18.98 -17.83
CA VAL A 293 7.90 -18.39 -18.74
C VAL A 293 7.56 -19.34 -19.87
N PHE A 294 6.35 -19.19 -20.40
CA PHE A 294 5.88 -19.91 -21.57
C PHE A 294 4.95 -18.99 -22.37
N LYS A 295 5.22 -18.86 -23.67
CA LYS A 295 4.36 -18.12 -24.62
C LYS A 295 3.63 -19.12 -25.50
N PRO A 296 2.29 -19.29 -25.36
CA PRO A 296 1.52 -20.14 -26.25
C PRO A 296 1.43 -19.53 -27.66
N GLU A 297 1.20 -20.35 -28.66
CA GLU A 297 1.01 -19.92 -30.05
C GLU A 297 -0.29 -19.12 -30.23
N LEU A 298 -1.35 -19.49 -29.47
CA LEU A 298 -2.64 -18.85 -29.57
C LEU A 298 -2.69 -17.60 -28.66
N PRO A 299 -3.08 -16.45 -29.21
CA PRO A 299 -3.30 -15.22 -28.46
C PRO A 299 -4.61 -15.30 -27.65
N SER A 300 -4.91 -14.23 -26.88
CA SER A 300 -6.22 -14.04 -26.25
C SER A 300 -7.32 -13.79 -27.28
N ALA A 301 -8.58 -13.76 -26.84
CA ALA A 301 -9.73 -13.44 -27.69
C ALA A 301 -9.62 -12.07 -28.37
N GLU A 302 -8.91 -11.13 -27.76
CA GLU A 302 -8.62 -9.80 -28.33
C GLU A 302 -7.34 -9.77 -29.17
N LEU A 303 -6.73 -10.90 -29.46
CA LEU A 303 -5.48 -11.05 -30.20
C LEU A 303 -4.23 -10.51 -29.46
N TYR A 304 -4.30 -10.38 -28.15
CA TYR A 304 -3.15 -9.99 -27.34
C TYR A 304 -2.26 -11.17 -26.96
N THR A 305 -0.97 -10.90 -26.73
CA THR A 305 0.02 -11.90 -26.32
C THR A 305 -0.24 -12.34 -24.88
N ILE A 306 -0.35 -13.67 -24.67
CA ILE A 306 -0.39 -14.28 -23.35
C ILE A 306 1.02 -14.79 -23.01
N VAL A 307 1.47 -14.52 -21.79
CA VAL A 307 2.71 -15.07 -21.23
C VAL A 307 2.37 -15.78 -19.93
N TRP A 308 2.49 -17.11 -19.94
CA TRP A 308 2.34 -17.90 -18.74
C TRP A 308 3.62 -17.82 -17.91
N VAL A 309 3.45 -17.65 -16.63
CA VAL A 309 4.52 -17.60 -15.64
C VAL A 309 4.33 -18.73 -14.65
N TRP A 310 5.42 -19.44 -14.31
CA TRP A 310 5.44 -20.42 -13.25
C TRP A 310 6.58 -20.11 -12.28
N SER A 311 6.27 -20.05 -10.97
CA SER A 311 7.23 -19.85 -9.90
C SER A 311 7.22 -21.01 -8.93
N THR A 312 8.39 -21.57 -8.64
CA THR A 312 8.55 -22.69 -7.72
C THR A 312 8.10 -22.35 -6.30
N LEU A 313 8.49 -21.17 -5.79
CA LEU A 313 8.08 -20.75 -4.45
C LEU A 313 6.59 -20.48 -4.37
N LEU A 314 5.99 -19.89 -5.40
CA LEU A 314 4.53 -19.68 -5.44
C LEU A 314 3.79 -21.02 -5.46
N SER A 315 4.30 -22.01 -6.21
CA SER A 315 3.77 -23.37 -6.25
C SER A 315 3.79 -24.02 -4.86
N LEU A 316 4.94 -23.96 -4.18
CA LEU A 316 5.09 -24.49 -2.82
C LEU A 316 4.13 -23.81 -1.84
N HIS A 317 4.01 -22.47 -1.92
CA HIS A 317 3.09 -21.70 -1.07
C HIS A 317 1.62 -22.10 -1.30
N GLN A 318 1.19 -22.26 -2.55
CA GLN A 318 -0.18 -22.64 -2.87
C GLN A 318 -0.49 -24.07 -2.41
N THR A 319 0.42 -25.01 -2.63
CA THR A 319 0.30 -26.39 -2.13
C THR A 319 0.22 -26.43 -0.60
N HIS A 320 1.13 -25.73 0.10
CA HIS A 320 1.14 -25.67 1.57
C HIS A 320 -0.13 -25.02 2.13
N ARG A 321 -0.57 -23.91 1.53
CA ARG A 321 -1.82 -23.25 1.91
C ARG A 321 -3.01 -24.17 1.77
N ARG A 322 -3.12 -24.91 0.66
CA ARG A 322 -4.18 -25.88 0.42
C ARG A 322 -4.17 -26.96 1.50
N GLN A 323 -3.01 -27.54 1.80
CA GLN A 323 -2.87 -28.57 2.85
C GLN A 323 -3.30 -28.02 4.22
N LYS A 324 -2.85 -26.82 4.60
CA LYS A 324 -3.23 -26.17 5.85
C LYS A 324 -4.74 -25.94 5.96
N HIS A 325 -5.37 -25.43 4.89
CA HIS A 325 -6.82 -25.20 4.87
C HIS A 325 -7.61 -26.51 4.93
N LEU A 326 -7.16 -27.55 4.21
CA LEU A 326 -7.77 -28.87 4.26
C LEU A 326 -7.69 -29.48 5.67
N ALA A 327 -6.53 -29.41 6.32
CA ALA A 327 -6.35 -29.89 7.68
C ALA A 327 -7.27 -29.18 8.68
N ALA A 328 -7.31 -27.84 8.62
CA ALA A 328 -8.17 -27.05 9.50
C ALA A 328 -9.66 -27.30 9.28
N ALA A 329 -10.10 -27.40 8.01
CA ALA A 329 -11.49 -27.73 7.69
C ALA A 329 -11.87 -29.13 8.19
N THR A 330 -11.00 -30.13 7.99
CA THR A 330 -11.21 -31.50 8.46
C THR A 330 -11.32 -31.58 9.99
N GLU A 331 -10.51 -30.81 10.70
CA GLU A 331 -10.60 -30.71 12.16
C GLU A 331 -11.95 -30.13 12.60
N ARG A 332 -12.39 -29.02 11.99
CA ARG A 332 -13.71 -28.41 12.27
C ARG A 332 -14.89 -29.31 11.94
N LEU A 333 -14.82 -30.04 10.83
CA LEU A 333 -15.82 -31.04 10.49
C LEU A 333 -15.83 -32.20 11.49
N SER A 334 -14.66 -32.64 11.97
CA SER A 334 -14.53 -33.66 13.02
C SER A 334 -15.11 -33.20 14.36
N GLU A 335 -14.93 -31.93 14.72
CA GLU A 335 -15.58 -31.32 15.90
C GLU A 335 -17.11 -31.30 15.73
N LEU A 336 -17.61 -30.90 14.55
CA LEU A 336 -19.04 -30.91 14.24
C LEU A 336 -19.59 -32.34 14.36
N LYS A 337 -18.92 -33.34 13.80
CA LYS A 337 -19.27 -34.74 13.91
C LYS A 337 -19.35 -35.22 15.37
N ARG A 338 -18.38 -34.88 16.20
CA ARG A 338 -18.40 -35.16 17.65
C ARG A 338 -19.59 -34.51 18.36
N ARG A 339 -19.93 -33.26 18.00
CA ARG A 339 -21.10 -32.54 18.55
C ARG A 339 -22.42 -33.20 18.15
N LEU A 340 -22.53 -33.71 16.91
CA LEU A 340 -23.72 -34.45 16.42
C LEU A 340 -23.87 -35.80 17.14
N ALA A 341 -22.77 -36.48 17.44
CA ALA A 341 -22.77 -37.76 18.14
C ALA A 341 -23.09 -37.64 19.63
N ALA A 342 -22.98 -36.45 20.25
CA ALA A 342 -23.22 -36.24 21.67
C ALA A 342 -24.66 -36.61 22.08
N THR A 343 -24.81 -37.16 23.29
CA THR A 343 -26.12 -37.63 23.82
C THR A 343 -27.17 -36.50 23.91
N ARG A 344 -26.72 -35.27 24.16
CA ARG A 344 -27.55 -34.06 24.24
C ARG A 344 -27.21 -33.08 23.09
N ALA A 345 -27.12 -33.61 21.86
CA ALA A 345 -26.84 -32.77 20.69
C ALA A 345 -27.88 -31.65 20.57
N ARG A 346 -27.40 -30.40 20.53
CA ARG A 346 -28.27 -29.20 20.37
C ARG A 346 -28.67 -29.02 18.90
N LEU A 347 -27.82 -29.43 17.94
CA LEU A 347 -28.08 -29.39 16.52
C LEU A 347 -28.92 -30.60 16.13
N ARG A 348 -30.19 -30.36 15.76
CA ARG A 348 -31.17 -31.43 15.42
C ARG A 348 -31.82 -31.21 14.06
N GLY A 349 -31.64 -30.04 13.45
CA GLY A 349 -32.22 -29.70 12.16
C GLY A 349 -31.26 -29.99 11.01
N ALA A 350 -31.73 -30.67 9.96
CA ALA A 350 -30.93 -30.96 8.76
C ALA A 350 -30.35 -29.68 8.13
N ALA A 351 -31.19 -28.66 7.92
CA ALA A 351 -30.77 -27.39 7.32
C ALA A 351 -29.69 -26.66 8.12
N GLN A 352 -29.75 -26.72 9.48
CA GLN A 352 -28.74 -26.09 10.32
C GLN A 352 -27.37 -26.81 10.20
N ILE A 353 -27.37 -28.13 10.04
CA ILE A 353 -26.14 -28.91 9.85
C ILE A 353 -25.54 -28.60 8.49
N ASP A 354 -26.37 -28.63 7.43
CA ASP A 354 -25.94 -28.33 6.07
C ASP A 354 -25.37 -26.89 5.98
N LEU A 355 -25.99 -25.91 6.68
CA LEU A 355 -25.48 -24.54 6.75
C LEU A 355 -24.10 -24.47 7.45
N GLN A 356 -23.90 -25.17 8.57
CA GLN A 356 -22.61 -25.19 9.26
C GLN A 356 -21.53 -25.86 8.41
N VAL A 357 -21.85 -26.93 7.70
CA VAL A 357 -20.93 -27.58 6.76
C VAL A 357 -20.55 -26.59 5.66
N ALA A 358 -21.53 -25.93 5.04
CA ALA A 358 -21.29 -24.95 3.99
C ALA A 358 -20.39 -23.79 4.48
N GLN A 359 -20.66 -23.25 5.66
CA GLN A 359 -19.84 -22.20 6.27
C GLN A 359 -18.39 -22.64 6.51
N ILE A 360 -18.15 -23.89 6.98
CA ILE A 360 -16.79 -24.41 7.16
C ILE A 360 -16.09 -24.53 5.80
N LEU A 361 -16.74 -25.13 4.80
CA LEU A 361 -16.16 -25.33 3.47
C LEU A 361 -15.85 -24.00 2.77
N GLU A 362 -16.72 -23.01 2.92
CA GLU A 362 -16.56 -21.66 2.37
C GLU A 362 -15.43 -20.90 3.08
N HIS A 363 -15.44 -20.89 4.43
CA HIS A 363 -14.42 -20.19 5.24
C HIS A 363 -13.00 -20.64 4.88
N TYR A 364 -12.76 -21.92 4.67
CA TYR A 364 -11.47 -22.46 4.26
C TYR A 364 -11.31 -22.58 2.75
N SER A 365 -12.34 -22.27 1.95
CA SER A 365 -12.33 -22.37 0.48
C SER A 365 -11.95 -23.79 -0.02
N VAL A 366 -12.45 -24.83 0.64
CA VAL A 366 -12.09 -26.24 0.36
C VAL A 366 -13.23 -27.09 -0.22
N GLY A 367 -14.38 -26.49 -0.53
CA GLY A 367 -15.56 -27.23 -1.04
C GLY A 367 -15.31 -28.01 -2.33
N ARG A 368 -14.28 -27.62 -3.12
CA ARG A 368 -13.85 -28.39 -4.30
C ARG A 368 -13.14 -29.70 -3.94
N TYR A 369 -12.50 -29.76 -2.78
CA TYR A 369 -11.62 -30.86 -2.37
C TYR A 369 -12.22 -31.75 -1.29
N LEU A 370 -13.21 -31.25 -0.53
CA LEU A 370 -13.89 -31.99 0.52
C LEU A 370 -15.37 -32.13 0.16
N LYS A 371 -15.78 -33.38 -0.07
CA LYS A 371 -17.18 -33.75 -0.24
C LYS A 371 -17.74 -34.19 1.09
N VAL A 372 -18.73 -33.45 1.61
CA VAL A 372 -19.37 -33.74 2.88
C VAL A 372 -20.83 -34.14 2.63
N SER A 373 -21.21 -35.32 3.07
CA SER A 373 -22.58 -35.83 3.00
C SER A 373 -23.16 -35.98 4.40
N ARG A 374 -24.44 -35.63 4.53
CA ARG A 374 -25.19 -35.84 5.76
C ARG A 374 -25.82 -37.26 5.73
N VAL A 375 -25.54 -38.02 6.79
CA VAL A 375 -26.06 -39.39 6.97
C VAL A 375 -27.12 -39.36 8.06
N VAL A 376 -28.25 -40.05 7.81
CA VAL A 376 -29.31 -40.22 8.81
C VAL A 376 -29.14 -41.59 9.42
N ARG A 377 -28.91 -41.63 10.73
CA ARG A 377 -28.87 -42.90 11.52
C ARG A 377 -30.13 -43.00 12.36
N GLU A 378 -30.84 -44.09 12.24
CA GLU A 378 -32.00 -44.39 13.06
C GLU A 378 -31.58 -45.27 14.23
N LYS A 379 -31.90 -44.84 15.44
CA LYS A 379 -31.75 -45.63 16.66
C LYS A 379 -33.13 -46.04 17.15
N HIS A 380 -33.38 -47.31 17.18
CA HIS A 380 -34.60 -47.88 17.75
C HIS A 380 -34.41 -48.13 19.25
N SER A 381 -35.39 -47.74 20.04
CA SER A 381 -35.50 -48.10 21.44
C SER A 381 -36.92 -48.55 21.74
N PHE A 382 -37.05 -49.49 22.62
CA PHE A 382 -38.37 -50.04 23.04
C PHE A 382 -38.67 -49.54 24.44
N LYS A 383 -39.85 -48.97 24.64
CA LYS A 383 -40.31 -48.49 25.92
C LYS A 383 -41.61 -49.18 26.27
N GLN A 384 -41.71 -49.69 27.51
CA GLN A 384 -42.97 -50.28 27.95
C GLN A 384 -44.14 -49.28 27.80
N SER A 385 -45.28 -49.77 27.32
CA SER A 385 -46.48 -48.97 27.14
C SER A 385 -47.13 -48.60 28.46
N ARG A 386 -46.95 -49.41 29.52
CA ARG A 386 -47.47 -49.17 30.90
C ARG A 386 -46.32 -49.31 31.91
N ARG A 387 -46.42 -48.58 33.03
CA ARG A 387 -45.48 -48.72 34.14
C ARG A 387 -45.76 -50.05 34.86
N GLY A 388 -44.70 -50.79 35.18
CA GLY A 388 -44.79 -52.04 35.92
C GLY A 388 -43.58 -52.98 35.66
N ARG A 389 -43.49 -54.09 36.37
CA ARG A 389 -42.50 -55.15 36.11
C ARG A 389 -42.81 -55.84 34.83
N PRO A 390 -41.86 -56.02 33.87
CA PRO A 390 -42.12 -56.69 32.61
C PRO A 390 -42.53 -58.17 32.84
N GLY A 391 -43.55 -58.62 32.09
CA GLY A 391 -44.02 -59.99 32.04
C GLY A 391 -44.28 -60.42 30.59
N PRO A 392 -44.74 -61.67 30.36
CA PRO A 392 -44.95 -62.22 29.01
C PRO A 392 -45.86 -61.37 28.10
N ASP A 393 -46.84 -60.69 28.70
CA ASP A 393 -47.85 -59.89 27.97
C ASP A 393 -47.51 -58.38 27.98
N THR A 394 -46.27 -58.01 28.26
CA THR A 394 -45.88 -56.61 28.34
C THR A 394 -45.79 -56.02 26.93
N ALA A 395 -46.65 -55.08 26.62
CA ALA A 395 -46.61 -54.34 25.36
C ALA A 395 -45.52 -53.28 25.34
N TYR A 396 -44.71 -53.26 24.30
CA TYR A 396 -43.65 -52.28 24.07
C TYR A 396 -43.95 -51.42 22.86
N ARG A 397 -43.71 -50.12 23.01
CA ARG A 397 -43.75 -49.13 21.93
C ARG A 397 -42.33 -48.94 21.37
N LYS A 398 -42.14 -49.19 20.10
CA LYS A 398 -40.92 -48.89 19.36
C LYS A 398 -40.80 -47.35 19.22
N ILE A 399 -39.74 -46.79 19.72
CA ILE A 399 -39.41 -45.37 19.58
C ILE A 399 -38.23 -45.29 18.63
N THR A 400 -38.42 -44.72 17.46
CA THR A 400 -37.37 -44.48 16.47
C THR A 400 -36.88 -43.03 16.67
N ARG A 401 -35.63 -42.87 16.97
CA ARG A 401 -34.97 -41.56 17.04
C ARG A 401 -34.03 -41.43 15.83
N ARG A 402 -34.25 -40.40 15.02
CA ARG A 402 -33.32 -40.02 13.96
C ARG A 402 -32.19 -39.21 14.54
N ARG A 403 -30.95 -39.56 14.21
CA ARG A 403 -29.73 -38.83 14.48
C ARG A 403 -29.05 -38.53 13.16
N TYR A 404 -28.50 -37.33 13.08
CA TYR A 404 -27.70 -36.96 11.93
C TYR A 404 -26.22 -37.19 12.25
N ASP A 405 -25.51 -37.63 11.24
CA ASP A 405 -24.04 -37.75 11.22
C ASP A 405 -23.54 -37.09 9.92
N ILE A 406 -22.25 -36.81 9.84
CA ILE A 406 -21.62 -36.33 8.62
C ILE A 406 -20.49 -37.29 8.21
N GLU A 407 -20.37 -37.55 6.93
CA GLU A 407 -19.27 -38.27 6.32
C GLU A 407 -18.51 -37.31 5.40
N CYS A 408 -17.18 -37.29 5.51
CA CYS A 408 -16.31 -36.44 4.76
C CYS A 408 -15.36 -37.29 3.93
N THR A 409 -15.30 -37.04 2.63
CA THR A 409 -14.36 -37.69 1.71
C THR A 409 -13.51 -36.67 1.00
N LEU A 410 -12.21 -36.97 0.88
CA LEU A 410 -11.26 -36.13 0.17
C LEU A 410 -11.32 -36.49 -1.34
N ASP A 411 -11.45 -35.46 -2.18
CA ASP A 411 -11.37 -35.60 -3.64
C ASP A 411 -9.90 -35.46 -4.08
N ALA A 412 -9.18 -36.57 -4.04
CA ALA A 412 -7.76 -36.61 -4.42
C ALA A 412 -7.54 -36.22 -5.90
N GLN A 413 -8.52 -36.50 -6.79
CA GLN A 413 -8.42 -36.15 -8.20
C GLN A 413 -8.49 -34.63 -8.39
N ALA A 414 -9.40 -33.95 -7.69
CA ALA A 414 -9.49 -32.49 -7.72
C ALA A 414 -8.21 -31.81 -7.18
N ILE A 415 -7.63 -32.37 -6.11
CA ILE A 415 -6.36 -31.89 -5.57
C ILE A 415 -5.24 -32.06 -6.59
N ALA A 416 -5.07 -33.25 -7.17
CA ALA A 416 -4.04 -33.54 -8.17
C ALA A 416 -4.20 -32.65 -9.42
N TYR A 417 -5.44 -32.43 -9.86
CA TYR A 417 -5.74 -31.52 -10.98
C TYR A 417 -5.22 -30.10 -10.71
N ASP A 418 -5.58 -29.51 -9.57
CA ASP A 418 -5.20 -28.13 -9.25
C ASP A 418 -3.71 -28.01 -8.94
N GLN A 419 -3.09 -29.04 -8.34
CA GLN A 419 -1.68 -29.07 -8.02
C GLN A 419 -0.78 -28.95 -9.26
N LYS A 420 -1.20 -29.50 -10.41
CA LYS A 420 -0.45 -29.34 -11.68
C LYS A 420 -0.29 -27.89 -12.12
N SER A 421 -1.20 -27.02 -11.71
CA SER A 421 -1.18 -25.60 -12.06
C SER A 421 -0.77 -24.67 -10.92
N ASP A 422 -0.32 -25.23 -9.78
CA ASP A 422 0.18 -24.43 -8.69
C ASP A 422 1.40 -23.61 -9.10
N GLY A 423 1.42 -22.35 -8.70
CA GLY A 423 2.48 -21.41 -9.05
C GLY A 423 2.34 -20.78 -10.42
N MET A 424 1.33 -21.19 -11.22
CA MET A 424 1.12 -20.69 -12.57
C MET A 424 0.09 -19.56 -12.61
N TYR A 425 0.39 -18.52 -13.38
CA TYR A 425 -0.52 -17.42 -13.68
C TYR A 425 -0.21 -16.80 -15.04
N PRO A 426 -1.21 -16.29 -15.77
CA PRO A 426 -1.02 -15.67 -17.07
C PRO A 426 -0.87 -14.16 -16.95
N LEU A 427 0.05 -13.61 -17.72
CA LEU A 427 0.17 -12.17 -18.01
C LEU A 427 -0.34 -11.92 -19.43
N LEU A 428 -0.95 -10.76 -19.63
CA LEU A 428 -1.51 -10.31 -20.90
C LEU A 428 -0.87 -8.98 -21.30
N THR A 429 -0.48 -8.86 -22.57
CA THR A 429 0.06 -7.62 -23.14
C THR A 429 -0.38 -7.45 -24.59
N ASN A 430 -0.64 -6.20 -24.99
CA ASN A 430 -0.87 -5.83 -26.40
C ASN A 430 0.44 -5.51 -27.14
N ASP A 431 1.57 -5.50 -26.45
CA ASP A 431 2.88 -5.24 -27.03
C ASP A 431 3.58 -6.54 -27.41
N SER A 432 3.48 -6.92 -28.67
CA SER A 432 4.10 -8.15 -29.20
C SER A 432 5.63 -8.07 -29.30
N SER A 433 6.22 -6.88 -29.19
CA SER A 433 7.68 -6.68 -29.23
C SER A 433 8.37 -7.07 -27.92
N LEU A 434 7.62 -7.17 -26.81
CA LEU A 434 8.18 -7.57 -25.53
C LEU A 434 8.45 -9.07 -25.51
N SER A 435 9.66 -9.45 -25.09
CA SER A 435 9.95 -10.84 -24.77
C SER A 435 9.16 -11.31 -23.53
N PRO A 436 8.92 -12.63 -23.38
CA PRO A 436 8.27 -13.16 -22.18
C PRO A 436 8.96 -12.74 -20.86
N GLU A 437 10.30 -12.67 -20.83
CA GLU A 437 11.06 -12.19 -19.70
C GLU A 437 10.81 -10.69 -19.41
N GLN A 438 10.72 -9.87 -20.47
CA GLN A 438 10.41 -8.44 -20.31
C GLN A 438 9.01 -8.21 -19.76
N VAL A 439 8.02 -9.00 -20.19
CA VAL A 439 6.65 -8.96 -19.65
C VAL A 439 6.64 -9.34 -18.17
N LEU A 440 7.35 -10.41 -17.80
CA LEU A 440 7.52 -10.82 -16.40
C LEU A 440 8.22 -9.72 -15.57
N THR A 441 9.29 -9.15 -16.09
CA THR A 441 10.07 -8.09 -15.43
C THR A 441 9.20 -6.85 -15.18
N ALA A 442 8.41 -6.44 -16.16
CA ALA A 442 7.47 -5.34 -16.02
C ALA A 442 6.45 -5.64 -14.91
N HIS A 443 5.79 -6.80 -14.95
CA HIS A 443 4.84 -7.19 -13.90
C HIS A 443 5.50 -7.26 -12.51
N LYS A 444 6.72 -7.73 -12.39
CA LYS A 444 7.47 -7.81 -11.12
C LYS A 444 7.94 -6.45 -10.58
N GLY A 445 7.70 -5.38 -11.30
CA GLY A 445 7.77 -4.01 -10.78
C GLY A 445 6.61 -3.62 -9.87
N GLN A 446 5.46 -4.28 -9.97
CA GLN A 446 4.23 -3.97 -9.21
C GLN A 446 4.42 -3.95 -7.67
N PRO A 447 5.19 -4.83 -7.01
CA PRO A 447 5.43 -4.75 -5.57
C PRO A 447 6.07 -3.44 -5.07
N ARG A 448 6.59 -2.59 -5.96
CA ARG A 448 7.12 -1.27 -5.57
C ARG A 448 6.01 -0.31 -5.17
N ILE A 449 4.86 -0.36 -5.85
CA ILE A 449 3.71 0.46 -5.48
C ILE A 449 3.07 -0.04 -4.17
N GLU A 450 3.05 -1.37 -3.93
CA GLU A 450 2.60 -1.95 -2.67
C GLU A 450 3.42 -1.41 -1.49
N LYS A 451 4.75 -1.25 -1.67
CA LYS A 451 5.61 -0.62 -0.69
C LYS A 451 5.26 0.85 -0.42
N ARG A 452 4.80 1.60 -1.42
CA ARG A 452 4.31 2.97 -1.22
C ARG A 452 3.01 2.98 -0.41
N PHE A 453 2.13 2.00 -0.62
CA PHE A 453 0.94 1.86 0.22
C PHE A 453 1.27 1.44 1.65
N GLU A 454 2.23 0.54 1.84
CA GLU A 454 2.74 0.19 3.17
C GLU A 454 3.29 1.45 3.87
N GLN A 455 4.14 2.22 3.19
CA GLN A 455 4.69 3.48 3.69
C GLN A 455 3.58 4.49 4.05
N LEU A 456 2.57 4.65 3.19
CA LEU A 456 1.43 5.52 3.43
C LEU A 456 0.64 5.11 4.68
N LYS A 457 0.43 3.82 4.90
CA LYS A 457 -0.42 3.30 5.98
C LYS A 457 0.32 3.11 7.30
N THR A 458 1.58 2.67 7.27
CA THR A 458 2.33 2.32 8.48
C THR A 458 3.32 3.39 8.91
N VAL A 459 3.98 4.08 7.97
CA VAL A 459 4.96 5.13 8.29
C VAL A 459 4.28 6.47 8.45
N HIS A 460 3.49 6.87 7.45
CA HIS A 460 2.73 8.11 7.51
C HIS A 460 1.46 7.96 8.34
N GLU A 461 1.02 6.73 8.63
CA GLU A 461 -0.24 6.41 9.31
C GLU A 461 -1.37 7.33 8.83
N ILE A 462 -1.63 7.39 7.54
CA ILE A 462 -2.65 8.27 6.94
C ILE A 462 -4.02 8.16 7.63
N ALA A 463 -4.27 7.07 8.30
CA ALA A 463 -5.44 6.85 9.16
C ALA A 463 -4.99 6.52 10.59
N PRO A 464 -5.74 6.97 11.63
CA PRO A 464 -7.03 7.65 11.58
C PRO A 464 -6.93 9.12 11.18
N VAL A 465 -7.86 9.58 10.33
CA VAL A 465 -7.97 11.00 9.95
C VAL A 465 -8.91 11.70 10.93
N PHE A 466 -8.43 12.76 11.58
CA PHE A 466 -9.22 13.54 12.56
C PHE A 466 -10.01 14.70 11.93
N LEU A 467 -9.99 14.86 10.62
CA LEU A 467 -10.78 15.85 9.91
C LEU A 467 -12.19 15.33 9.62
N LYS A 468 -13.20 16.21 9.71
CA LYS A 468 -14.62 15.89 9.42
C LYS A 468 -15.06 16.34 8.03
N ASN A 469 -14.31 17.25 7.41
CA ASN A 469 -14.64 17.86 6.11
C ASN A 469 -13.98 17.06 4.99
N GLU A 470 -14.77 16.53 4.07
CA GLU A 470 -14.35 15.72 2.93
C GLU A 470 -13.34 16.44 2.01
N ALA A 471 -13.56 17.74 1.80
CA ALA A 471 -12.67 18.57 0.98
C ALA A 471 -11.27 18.71 1.61
N ARG A 472 -11.22 18.94 2.93
CA ARG A 472 -9.93 18.99 3.66
C ARG A 472 -9.24 17.64 3.72
N ILE A 473 -9.99 16.54 3.76
CA ILE A 473 -9.44 15.18 3.72
C ILE A 473 -8.77 14.91 2.37
N GLU A 474 -9.43 15.27 1.27
CA GLU A 474 -8.86 15.12 -0.07
C GLU A 474 -7.62 16.01 -0.26
N ALA A 475 -7.65 17.25 0.21
CA ALA A 475 -6.48 18.14 0.20
C ALA A 475 -5.33 17.58 1.05
N LEU A 476 -5.62 17.01 2.21
CA LEU A 476 -4.63 16.33 3.04
C LEU A 476 -4.03 15.11 2.32
N PHE A 477 -4.82 14.33 1.60
CA PHE A 477 -4.31 13.19 0.79
C PHE A 477 -3.39 13.67 -0.33
N THR A 478 -3.62 14.85 -0.89
CA THR A 478 -2.66 15.47 -1.82
C THR A 478 -1.31 15.74 -1.15
N LEU A 479 -1.28 16.21 0.10
CA LEU A 479 -0.02 16.38 0.84
C LEU A 479 0.65 15.04 1.17
N TYR A 480 -0.10 14.00 1.46
CA TYR A 480 0.47 12.65 1.63
C TYR A 480 1.10 12.12 0.32
N PHE A 481 0.49 12.40 -0.82
CA PHE A 481 1.13 12.10 -2.11
C PHE A 481 2.45 12.86 -2.28
N LEU A 482 2.49 14.15 -1.97
CA LEU A 482 3.72 14.94 -2.03
C LEU A 482 4.78 14.44 -1.03
N ALA A 483 4.39 14.03 0.15
CA ALA A 483 5.30 13.41 1.14
C ALA A 483 5.90 12.10 0.62
N LEU A 484 5.06 11.22 0.05
CA LEU A 484 5.53 10.00 -0.60
C LEU A 484 6.49 10.28 -1.76
N LEU A 485 6.22 11.32 -2.54
CA LEU A 485 7.07 11.74 -3.66
C LEU A 485 8.47 12.15 -3.16
N VAL A 486 8.55 13.02 -2.15
CA VAL A 486 9.83 13.43 -1.55
C VAL A 486 10.61 12.23 -1.03
N GLN A 487 9.94 11.36 -0.29
CA GLN A 487 10.59 10.17 0.28
C GLN A 487 11.06 9.19 -0.80
N ALA A 488 10.26 8.98 -1.84
CA ALA A 488 10.64 8.14 -2.96
C ALA A 488 11.87 8.67 -3.70
N LEU A 489 11.99 9.99 -3.84
CA LEU A 489 13.15 10.63 -4.44
C LEU A 489 14.41 10.43 -3.57
N ILE A 490 14.31 10.61 -2.25
CA ILE A 490 15.44 10.35 -1.33
C ILE A 490 15.91 8.89 -1.46
N GLU A 491 14.98 7.93 -1.47
CA GLU A 491 15.34 6.51 -1.63
C GLU A 491 15.99 6.22 -2.97
N ARG A 492 15.44 6.78 -4.04
CA ARG A 492 15.94 6.56 -5.40
C ARG A 492 17.33 7.14 -5.57
N GLU A 493 17.54 8.41 -5.19
CA GLU A 493 18.83 9.08 -5.31
C GLU A 493 19.91 8.36 -4.48
N LEU A 494 19.59 7.94 -3.25
CA LEU A 494 20.52 7.18 -2.42
C LEU A 494 20.92 5.85 -3.09
N ARG A 495 19.96 5.11 -3.60
CA ARG A 495 20.22 3.82 -4.26
C ARG A 495 21.01 4.00 -5.56
N GLN A 496 20.76 5.08 -6.30
CA GLN A 496 21.54 5.43 -7.50
C GLN A 496 22.96 5.86 -7.13
N GLY A 497 23.14 6.67 -6.09
CA GLY A 497 24.45 7.05 -5.57
C GLY A 497 25.24 5.83 -5.08
N MET A 498 24.62 4.91 -4.35
CA MET A 498 25.25 3.65 -3.95
C MET A 498 25.69 2.83 -5.16
N LYS A 499 24.84 2.71 -6.18
CA LYS A 499 25.17 1.99 -7.41
C LYS A 499 26.34 2.64 -8.15
N ALA A 500 26.32 3.96 -8.28
CA ALA A 500 27.40 4.72 -8.94
C ALA A 500 28.74 4.60 -8.20
N ALA A 501 28.71 4.55 -6.85
CA ALA A 501 29.88 4.36 -6.01
C ALA A 501 30.27 2.89 -5.79
N SER A 502 29.58 1.92 -6.42
CA SER A 502 29.76 0.47 -6.23
C SER A 502 29.63 0.03 -4.77
N ILE A 503 28.76 0.68 -4.00
CA ILE A 503 28.44 0.35 -2.61
C ILE A 503 27.22 -0.56 -2.58
N GLU A 504 27.39 -1.82 -2.18
CA GLU A 504 26.29 -2.80 -2.14
C GLU A 504 25.38 -2.61 -0.91
N GLN A 505 25.93 -2.12 0.21
CA GLN A 505 25.22 -2.03 1.46
C GLN A 505 25.76 -0.91 2.37
N LEU A 506 24.88 -0.35 3.21
CA LEU A 506 25.20 0.64 4.22
C LEU A 506 24.80 0.12 5.61
N PRO A 507 25.51 0.46 6.70
CA PRO A 507 25.18 0.01 8.06
C PRO A 507 24.04 0.84 8.68
N LEU A 508 22.83 0.77 8.09
CA LEU A 508 21.68 1.60 8.48
C LEU A 508 20.70 0.91 9.42
N TYR A 509 20.79 -0.41 9.59
CA TYR A 509 19.98 -1.13 10.56
C TYR A 509 20.54 -0.97 11.99
N PRO A 510 19.73 -1.22 13.05
CA PRO A 510 20.25 -1.28 14.41
C PRO A 510 21.49 -2.16 14.52
N GLU A 511 22.41 -1.82 15.45
CA GLU A 511 23.69 -2.51 15.64
C GLU A 511 24.59 -2.47 14.39
N SER A 512 24.45 -1.43 13.56
CA SER A 512 25.22 -1.26 12.32
C SER A 512 25.09 -2.42 11.34
N ARG A 513 24.01 -3.18 11.40
CA ARG A 513 23.76 -4.25 10.44
C ARG A 513 23.57 -3.69 9.02
N ALA A 514 24.03 -4.46 8.06
CA ALA A 514 24.05 -4.10 6.66
C ALA A 514 22.65 -3.98 6.04
N CYS A 515 22.40 -2.88 5.34
CA CYS A 515 21.19 -2.58 4.58
C CYS A 515 21.52 -2.44 3.09
N ARG A 516 21.05 -3.39 2.27
CA ARG A 516 21.24 -3.35 0.80
C ARG A 516 20.26 -2.43 0.08
N ARG A 517 19.09 -2.19 0.67
CA ARG A 517 18.02 -1.36 0.09
C ARG A 517 17.53 -0.35 1.12
N PRO A 518 18.25 0.75 1.33
CA PRO A 518 17.85 1.79 2.26
C PRO A 518 16.44 2.30 1.95
N THR A 519 15.66 2.52 3.01
CA THR A 519 14.40 3.25 2.98
C THR A 519 14.59 4.65 3.55
N THR A 520 13.70 5.56 3.21
CA THR A 520 13.75 6.93 3.73
C THR A 520 13.71 6.96 5.26
N GLU A 521 12.98 6.05 5.91
CA GLU A 521 12.92 5.95 7.37
C GLU A 521 14.31 5.75 8.00
N HIS A 522 15.12 4.83 7.44
CA HIS A 522 16.47 4.62 7.92
C HIS A 522 17.33 5.86 7.75
N VAL A 523 17.18 6.54 6.60
CA VAL A 523 17.90 7.78 6.31
C VAL A 523 17.50 8.89 7.28
N LEU A 524 16.19 9.15 7.46
CA LEU A 524 15.71 10.20 8.34
C LEU A 524 16.08 9.93 9.80
N ARG A 525 16.00 8.65 10.24
CA ARG A 525 16.43 8.24 11.59
C ARG A 525 17.91 8.53 11.83
N LEU A 526 18.77 8.37 10.84
CA LEU A 526 20.21 8.65 10.95
C LEU A 526 20.49 10.11 11.35
N PHE A 527 19.62 11.05 10.94
CA PHE A 527 19.75 12.47 11.24
C PHE A 527 18.86 12.95 12.40
N SER A 528 18.08 12.07 13.03
CA SER A 528 17.05 12.46 14.01
C SER A 528 17.58 13.25 15.21
N LEU A 529 18.85 13.02 15.59
CA LEU A 529 19.51 13.66 16.72
C LEU A 529 20.44 14.83 16.32
N ALA A 530 20.37 15.28 15.07
CA ALA A 530 21.17 16.45 14.66
C ALA A 530 20.65 17.71 15.35
N GLU A 531 21.51 18.36 16.12
CA GLU A 531 21.20 19.57 16.89
C GLU A 531 22.22 20.69 16.61
N ARG A 532 21.75 21.92 16.68
CA ARG A 532 22.53 23.15 16.69
C ARG A 532 22.51 23.71 18.09
N VAL A 533 23.67 24.14 18.60
CA VAL A 533 23.79 24.80 19.88
C VAL A 533 24.25 26.25 19.67
N THR A 534 23.47 27.21 20.15
CA THR A 534 23.76 28.62 20.07
C THR A 534 24.08 29.15 21.48
N VAL A 535 25.23 29.77 21.65
CA VAL A 535 25.62 30.46 22.88
C VAL A 535 25.23 31.93 22.76
N LEU A 536 24.49 32.39 23.75
CA LEU A 536 24.01 33.75 23.87
C LEU A 536 24.73 34.45 25.03
N ALA A 537 25.08 35.72 24.86
CA ALA A 537 25.50 36.57 25.94
C ALA A 537 24.63 37.84 25.93
N ARG A 538 23.95 38.12 27.06
CA ARG A 538 22.98 39.23 27.18
C ARG A 538 21.88 39.20 26.12
N GLY A 539 21.50 37.98 25.65
CA GLY A 539 20.51 37.78 24.59
C GLY A 539 21.03 37.91 23.16
N GLU A 540 22.30 38.26 22.98
CA GLU A 540 22.92 38.31 21.66
C GLU A 540 23.69 37.03 21.34
N VAL A 541 23.68 36.60 20.06
CA VAL A 541 24.39 35.42 19.59
C VAL A 541 25.90 35.68 19.62
N VAL A 542 26.62 34.91 20.43
CA VAL A 542 28.08 34.95 20.51
C VAL A 542 28.72 33.91 19.62
N ARG A 543 28.15 32.68 19.63
CA ARG A 543 28.70 31.57 18.86
C ARG A 543 27.63 30.55 18.54
N VAL A 544 27.70 30.01 17.33
CA VAL A 544 26.86 28.91 16.87
C VAL A 544 27.74 27.68 16.65
N PHE A 545 27.34 26.56 17.22
CA PHE A 545 27.96 25.26 17.05
C PHE A 545 27.04 24.40 16.17
N PRO A 546 27.42 24.14 14.91
CA PRO A 546 26.65 23.24 14.04
C PRO A 546 26.74 21.80 14.55
N PRO A 547 25.82 20.89 14.09
CA PRO A 547 25.90 19.51 14.45
C PRO A 547 27.19 18.85 13.94
N THR A 548 27.79 18.02 14.79
CA THR A 548 28.92 17.17 14.39
C THR A 548 28.40 15.95 13.64
N LEU A 549 28.54 15.93 12.31
CA LEU A 549 28.12 14.82 11.49
C LEU A 549 29.06 13.61 11.63
N THR A 550 28.51 12.43 11.82
CA THR A 550 29.26 11.17 11.81
C THR A 550 29.77 10.86 10.40
N GLU A 551 30.73 9.93 10.28
CA GLU A 551 31.23 9.45 8.99
C GLU A 551 30.10 8.90 8.10
N LEU A 552 29.20 8.09 8.68
CA LEU A 552 28.07 7.52 7.96
C LEU A 552 27.08 8.60 7.49
N GLN A 553 26.82 9.63 8.29
CA GLN A 553 25.99 10.77 7.88
C GLN A 553 26.60 11.52 6.71
N ARG A 554 27.91 11.79 6.75
CA ARG A 554 28.63 12.43 5.64
C ARG A 554 28.61 11.55 4.37
N GLN A 555 28.81 10.26 4.51
CA GLN A 555 28.73 9.30 3.40
C GLN A 555 27.34 9.30 2.76
N VAL A 556 26.28 9.22 3.55
CA VAL A 556 24.90 9.24 3.03
C VAL A 556 24.58 10.56 2.33
N LEU A 557 24.99 11.70 2.88
CA LEU A 557 24.82 13.01 2.21
C LEU A 557 25.56 13.06 0.88
N ALA A 558 26.82 12.59 0.84
CA ALA A 558 27.59 12.52 -0.40
C ALA A 558 26.92 11.66 -1.46
N LEU A 559 26.40 10.48 -1.09
CA LEU A 559 25.68 9.59 -2.00
C LEU A 559 24.36 10.19 -2.52
N LEU A 560 23.73 11.05 -1.73
CA LEU A 560 22.54 11.81 -2.11
C LEU A 560 22.84 13.06 -2.94
N GLY A 561 24.12 13.43 -3.10
CA GLY A 561 24.53 14.69 -3.72
C GLY A 561 24.15 15.92 -2.88
N VAL A 562 23.99 15.76 -1.55
CA VAL A 562 23.64 16.82 -0.63
C VAL A 562 24.90 17.35 0.05
N PRO A 563 25.25 18.63 -0.10
CA PRO A 563 26.41 19.20 0.58
C PRO A 563 26.29 19.11 2.10
N ALA A 564 27.35 18.70 2.80
CA ALA A 564 27.38 18.69 4.26
C ALA A 564 27.12 20.08 4.86
N SER A 565 27.47 21.15 4.12
CA SER A 565 27.15 22.54 4.46
C SER A 565 25.66 22.82 4.66
N THR A 566 24.77 21.98 4.10
CA THR A 566 23.32 22.07 4.33
C THR A 566 22.96 21.97 5.83
N TYR A 567 23.71 21.17 6.60
CA TYR A 567 23.56 21.09 8.05
C TYR A 567 24.34 22.17 8.81
N ILE A 568 25.43 22.67 8.23
CA ILE A 568 26.28 23.70 8.83
C ILE A 568 25.70 25.11 8.57
N ALA A 569 25.25 25.37 7.34
CA ALA A 569 24.69 26.68 6.96
C ALA A 569 23.26 26.89 7.49
N SER A 570 22.55 25.81 7.84
CA SER A 570 21.26 25.89 8.57
C SER A 570 21.48 26.25 10.05
N ALA A 571 22.74 26.45 10.44
CA ALA A 571 23.14 26.80 11.78
C ALA A 571 23.21 28.35 11.95
#